data_9e8d11ba5721fe227c595d9b950126fc
#
_entry.id   9e8d11ba5721fe227c595d9b950126fc
#
_cell.length_a   1.000
_cell.length_b   1.000
_cell.length_c   1.000
_cell.angle_alpha   90.00
_cell.angle_beta   90.00
_cell.angle_gamma   90.00
#
_symmetry.space_group_name_H-M   'P 1'
#
loop_
_entity.id
_entity.type
_entity.pdbx_description
1 polymer ?
#
loop_
_entity_poly.entity_id
_entity_poly.type
_entity_poly.pdbx_seq_one_letter_code
_entity_poly.pdbx_strand_id
1 'polypeptide(L)'
;MYIIKPRDTTDSTLTSSNVAETENTEWAGTTVSYSIDDEVRVTTSGVHKTYQAIVAITANAGNLSPEIDVLETVPEWVETGATNRWKMFSSSAGEITTNASTIIVRITPGLVVNAVCLLGVAGSTVRIRMNDSTDGDVYDETINLVATSGINNWHAYYFTDITLTTDLVINDLPSYGTAYIEITITSTTTAECELCILGVTKDIGRSQYGANVGITDYSVKETDDYGRTNIVERSFAKRMDIDVQLDATETDSVHKLLSELRATPVVWVGSDLFQSTIIYGYFRDFDVVIASYPWSECSLEIEGLI
;
A
#
# COMPACT_ATOMS: atom_id res chain seq x y z
N MET A 1 8.79 5.86 -17.08
CA MET A 1 8.04 4.93 -16.20
C MET A 1 9.00 4.21 -15.28
N TYR A 2 8.66 4.04 -14.04
CA TYR A 2 9.46 3.28 -13.10
C TYR A 2 8.56 2.48 -12.16
N ILE A 3 9.17 1.53 -11.48
CA ILE A 3 8.54 0.76 -10.41
C ILE A 3 9.27 1.03 -9.08
N ILE A 4 8.55 0.87 -7.97
CA ILE A 4 9.14 0.81 -6.65
C ILE A 4 9.03 -0.64 -6.18
N LYS A 5 10.19 -1.30 -6.05
CA LYS A 5 10.25 -2.65 -5.50
C LYS A 5 10.16 -2.56 -3.98
N PRO A 6 9.09 -3.08 -3.35
CA PRO A 6 8.89 -2.98 -1.92
C PRO A 6 10.05 -3.60 -1.11
N ARG A 7 10.27 -3.01 0.06
CA ARG A 7 11.05 -3.58 1.15
C ARG A 7 10.12 -3.84 2.32
N ASP A 8 10.12 -5.04 2.81
CA ASP A 8 9.24 -5.44 3.90
C ASP A 8 9.58 -4.68 5.18
N THR A 9 8.55 -4.12 5.80
CA THR A 9 8.65 -3.54 7.13
C THR A 9 8.33 -4.63 8.15
N THR A 10 9.25 -4.86 9.07
CA THR A 10 9.17 -5.89 10.11
C THR A 10 9.36 -5.27 11.49
N ASP A 11 9.11 -6.00 12.56
CA ASP A 11 9.36 -5.55 13.95
C ASP A 11 10.78 -5.02 14.17
N SER A 12 11.75 -5.60 13.49
CA SER A 12 13.14 -5.17 13.61
C SER A 12 13.43 -3.87 12.89
N THR A 13 12.63 -3.52 11.88
CA THR A 13 12.80 -2.31 11.07
C THR A 13 11.88 -1.18 11.52
N LEU A 14 10.68 -1.46 12.05
CA LEU A 14 9.77 -0.47 12.61
C LEU A 14 10.24 -0.10 14.04
N THR A 15 11.05 0.94 14.14
CA THR A 15 11.67 1.33 15.42
C THR A 15 10.76 2.12 16.35
N SER A 16 9.76 2.80 15.82
CA SER A 16 8.79 3.57 16.61
C SER A 16 7.48 3.79 15.85
N SER A 17 6.37 3.75 16.56
CA SER A 17 5.04 4.15 16.06
C SER A 17 4.22 4.72 17.20
N ASN A 18 3.42 5.77 16.95
CA ASN A 18 2.43 6.28 17.87
C ASN A 18 1.06 5.63 17.71
N VAL A 19 0.90 4.73 16.72
CA VAL A 19 -0.34 3.99 16.51
C VAL A 19 -0.42 2.83 17.50
N ALA A 20 -1.50 2.76 18.24
CA ALA A 20 -1.74 1.69 19.21
C ALA A 20 -2.31 0.44 18.51
N GLU A 21 -2.05 -0.71 19.11
CA GLU A 21 -2.65 -2.00 18.75
C GLU A 21 -3.63 -2.36 19.86
N THR A 22 -4.85 -1.83 19.80
CA THR A 22 -5.84 -1.96 20.89
C THR A 22 -7.23 -2.31 20.40
N GLU A 23 -7.36 -2.72 19.12
CA GLU A 23 -8.63 -2.97 18.46
C GLU A 23 -9.42 -4.12 19.09
N ASN A 24 -8.77 -5.20 19.50
CA ASN A 24 -9.38 -6.37 20.11
C ASN A 24 -8.64 -6.74 21.40
N THR A 25 -9.18 -7.68 22.17
CA THR A 25 -8.48 -8.20 23.34
C THR A 25 -7.26 -9.02 22.91
N GLU A 26 -6.17 -8.92 23.67
CA GLU A 26 -5.00 -9.78 23.44
C GLU A 26 -5.38 -11.24 23.69
N TRP A 27 -4.92 -12.15 22.85
CA TRP A 27 -5.10 -13.58 23.07
C TRP A 27 -4.49 -14.01 24.40
N ALA A 28 -5.33 -14.52 25.30
CA ALA A 28 -4.95 -14.80 26.68
C ALA A 28 -4.39 -16.21 26.89
N GLY A 29 -4.20 -16.99 25.82
CA GLY A 29 -3.60 -18.33 25.87
C GLY A 29 -4.61 -19.48 25.84
N THR A 30 -4.06 -20.68 25.83
CA THR A 30 -4.81 -21.93 25.65
C THR A 30 -5.70 -22.31 26.84
N THR A 31 -5.51 -21.69 27.99
CA THR A 31 -6.27 -21.95 29.22
C THR A 31 -7.53 -21.09 29.37
N VAL A 32 -7.84 -20.30 28.37
CA VAL A 32 -9.05 -19.47 28.28
C VAL A 32 -9.99 -20.07 27.25
N SER A 33 -11.30 -20.03 27.53
CA SER A 33 -12.33 -20.43 26.58
C SER A 33 -12.78 -19.23 25.76
N TYR A 34 -13.06 -19.46 24.47
CA TYR A 34 -13.55 -18.46 23.54
C TYR A 34 -14.88 -18.93 22.95
N SER A 35 -15.80 -18.01 22.79
CA SER A 35 -17.07 -18.23 22.12
C SER A 35 -16.90 -18.08 20.60
N ILE A 36 -17.85 -18.62 19.85
CA ILE A 36 -17.94 -18.33 18.41
C ILE A 36 -18.06 -16.81 18.21
N ASP A 37 -17.40 -16.29 17.19
CA ASP A 37 -17.30 -14.86 16.84
C ASP A 37 -16.47 -14.00 17.83
N ASP A 38 -15.84 -14.59 18.85
CA ASP A 38 -14.88 -13.86 19.67
C ASP A 38 -13.67 -13.44 18.82
N GLU A 39 -13.32 -12.16 18.90
CA GLU A 39 -12.16 -11.61 18.20
C GLU A 39 -11.01 -11.37 19.18
N VAL A 40 -9.82 -11.80 18.76
CA VAL A 40 -8.57 -11.59 19.51
C VAL A 40 -7.50 -11.04 18.60
N ARG A 41 -6.54 -10.35 19.20
CA ARG A 41 -5.30 -10.00 18.52
C ARG A 41 -4.14 -10.83 19.07
N VAL A 42 -3.15 -11.07 18.25
CA VAL A 42 -1.87 -11.65 18.62
C VAL A 42 -0.79 -10.64 18.26
N THR A 43 -0.12 -10.09 19.25
CA THR A 43 0.93 -9.08 19.09
C THR A 43 2.33 -9.65 19.38
N THR A 44 2.46 -10.98 19.41
CA THR A 44 3.77 -11.63 19.55
C THR A 44 4.65 -11.29 18.35
N SER A 45 5.97 -11.27 18.60
CA SER A 45 6.96 -10.86 17.61
C SER A 45 6.76 -11.50 16.24
N GLY A 46 6.59 -10.67 15.23
CA GLY A 46 6.43 -11.07 13.83
C GLY A 46 5.02 -11.46 13.41
N VAL A 47 4.02 -11.41 14.29
CA VAL A 47 2.63 -11.80 13.95
C VAL A 47 1.75 -10.58 13.72
N HIS A 48 1.43 -9.81 14.74
CA HIS A 48 0.63 -8.56 14.67
C HIS A 48 -0.66 -8.67 13.85
N LYS A 49 -1.45 -9.71 14.15
CA LYS A 49 -2.68 -10.03 13.41
C LYS A 49 -3.87 -10.17 14.33
N THR A 50 -5.04 -10.04 13.76
CA THR A 50 -6.34 -10.26 14.40
C THR A 50 -6.97 -11.54 13.88
N TYR A 51 -7.65 -12.25 14.78
CA TYR A 51 -8.26 -13.54 14.53
C TYR A 51 -9.66 -13.58 15.11
N GLN A 52 -10.56 -14.33 14.47
CA GLN A 52 -11.92 -14.60 14.92
C GLN A 52 -12.12 -16.10 15.15
N ALA A 53 -12.71 -16.47 16.26
CA ALA A 53 -13.08 -17.86 16.54
C ALA A 53 -14.30 -18.26 15.71
N ILE A 54 -14.17 -19.30 14.89
CA ILE A 54 -15.25 -19.81 14.05
C ILE A 54 -16.05 -20.94 14.72
N VAL A 55 -15.55 -21.46 15.84
CA VAL A 55 -16.21 -22.41 16.72
C VAL A 55 -16.01 -22.04 18.16
N ALA A 56 -16.83 -22.59 19.07
CA ALA A 56 -16.62 -22.40 20.51
C ALA A 56 -15.40 -23.23 20.98
N ILE A 57 -14.39 -22.56 21.50
CA ILE A 57 -13.12 -23.15 21.93
C ILE A 57 -13.15 -23.31 23.45
N THR A 58 -13.07 -24.54 23.93
CA THR A 58 -12.99 -24.82 25.37
C THR A 58 -11.53 -24.77 25.82
N ALA A 59 -11.26 -24.16 26.94
CA ALA A 59 -9.92 -24.08 27.55
C ALA A 59 -9.29 -25.48 27.68
N ASN A 60 -8.14 -25.67 27.02
CA ASN A 60 -7.37 -26.91 27.01
C ASN A 60 -5.90 -26.62 26.71
N ALA A 61 -5.00 -27.20 27.49
CA ALA A 61 -3.55 -27.05 27.28
C ALA A 61 -3.06 -27.60 25.92
N GLY A 62 -3.87 -28.37 25.21
CA GLY A 62 -3.55 -28.86 23.85
C GLY A 62 -4.03 -27.95 22.72
N ASN A 63 -4.75 -26.87 23.03
CA ASN A 63 -5.19 -25.90 22.00
C ASN A 63 -3.96 -25.21 21.41
N LEU A 64 -4.06 -24.87 20.13
CA LEU A 64 -3.03 -24.08 19.45
C LEU A 64 -3.30 -22.57 19.62
N SER A 65 -2.27 -21.79 19.47
CA SER A 65 -2.43 -20.34 19.33
C SER A 65 -3.02 -20.00 17.94
N PRO A 66 -3.78 -18.90 17.82
CA PRO A 66 -4.50 -18.59 16.58
C PRO A 66 -3.60 -18.60 15.33
N GLU A 67 -2.38 -18.06 15.42
CA GLU A 67 -1.43 -17.99 14.31
C GLU A 67 -0.92 -19.36 13.83
N ILE A 68 -1.00 -20.39 14.69
CA ILE A 68 -0.63 -21.76 14.35
C ILE A 68 -1.87 -22.52 13.88
N ASP A 69 -2.99 -22.32 14.58
CA ASP A 69 -4.26 -23.04 14.32
C ASP A 69 -4.78 -22.78 12.91
N VAL A 70 -4.67 -21.56 12.39
CA VAL A 70 -5.12 -21.24 11.02
C VAL A 70 -4.39 -22.04 9.92
N LEU A 71 -3.28 -22.70 10.25
CA LEU A 71 -2.52 -23.55 9.32
C LEU A 71 -2.97 -25.01 9.37
N GLU A 72 -3.84 -25.37 10.33
CA GLU A 72 -4.34 -26.74 10.50
C GLU A 72 -5.38 -27.09 9.42
N THR A 73 -5.61 -28.39 9.26
CA THR A 73 -6.59 -28.90 8.27
C THR A 73 -8.03 -28.52 8.62
N VAL A 74 -8.33 -28.37 9.91
CA VAL A 74 -9.62 -27.93 10.43
C VAL A 74 -9.36 -26.85 11.48
N PRO A 75 -9.19 -25.62 11.04
CA PRO A 75 -8.89 -24.52 11.96
C PRO A 75 -10.11 -24.18 12.82
N GLU A 76 -9.85 -23.74 14.03
CA GLU A 76 -10.84 -23.17 14.96
C GLU A 76 -10.87 -21.63 14.87
N TRP A 77 -9.81 -21.05 14.32
CA TRP A 77 -9.64 -19.62 14.11
C TRP A 77 -9.56 -19.26 12.63
N VAL A 78 -9.96 -18.06 12.28
CA VAL A 78 -9.74 -17.45 10.97
C VAL A 78 -9.02 -16.12 11.15
N GLU A 79 -8.02 -15.87 10.31
CA GLU A 79 -7.35 -14.58 10.25
C GLU A 79 -8.29 -13.52 9.67
N THR A 80 -8.44 -12.38 10.36
CA THR A 80 -9.30 -11.27 9.93
C THR A 80 -8.52 -10.09 9.38
N GLY A 81 -7.21 -10.03 9.63
CA GLY A 81 -6.33 -9.00 9.07
C GLY A 81 -5.17 -8.63 9.99
N ALA A 82 -4.45 -7.56 9.64
CA ALA A 82 -3.39 -7.03 10.45
C ALA A 82 -3.94 -6.16 11.60
N THR A 83 -3.13 -5.99 12.67
CA THR A 83 -3.45 -5.02 13.72
C THR A 83 -3.33 -3.59 13.20
N ASN A 84 -4.02 -2.62 13.81
CA ASN A 84 -4.12 -1.25 13.31
C ASN A 84 -2.77 -0.59 13.00
N ARG A 85 -1.74 -0.85 13.80
CA ARG A 85 -0.38 -0.36 13.55
C ARG A 85 0.23 -0.91 12.26
N TRP A 86 -0.09 -2.16 11.94
CA TRP A 86 0.54 -2.92 10.85
C TRP A 86 -0.27 -2.94 9.55
N LYS A 87 -1.54 -2.48 9.57
CA LYS A 87 -2.38 -2.42 8.37
C LYS A 87 -1.69 -1.70 7.22
N MET A 88 -1.09 -0.54 7.48
CA MET A 88 -0.41 0.25 6.46
C MET A 88 0.86 -0.42 5.88
N PHE A 89 1.36 -1.48 6.50
CA PHE A 89 2.52 -2.26 6.03
C PHE A 89 2.10 -3.63 5.49
N SER A 90 0.81 -3.95 5.54
CA SER A 90 0.28 -5.19 4.97
C SER A 90 0.41 -5.18 3.45
N SER A 91 0.60 -6.34 2.85
CA SER A 91 0.52 -6.49 1.40
C SER A 91 -0.92 -6.55 0.89
N SER A 92 -1.90 -6.62 1.80
CA SER A 92 -3.33 -6.63 1.49
C SER A 92 -3.84 -5.20 1.35
N ALA A 93 -4.42 -4.87 0.21
CA ALA A 93 -5.11 -3.60 0.02
C ALA A 93 -6.47 -3.61 0.75
N GLY A 94 -6.98 -2.43 1.07
CA GLY A 94 -8.27 -2.27 1.74
C GLY A 94 -8.22 -2.25 3.26
N GLU A 95 -7.06 -2.49 3.88
CA GLU A 95 -6.86 -2.31 5.32
C GLU A 95 -6.30 -0.92 5.61
N ILE A 96 -6.92 -0.16 6.50
CA ILE A 96 -6.54 1.22 6.78
C ILE A 96 -6.02 1.34 8.21
N THR A 97 -4.81 1.86 8.37
CA THR A 97 -4.26 2.33 9.64
C THR A 97 -4.87 3.67 9.99
N THR A 98 -5.43 3.80 11.18
CA THR A 98 -6.07 5.02 11.65
C THR A 98 -5.48 5.48 12.99
N ASN A 99 -5.33 6.78 13.18
CA ASN A 99 -4.98 7.37 14.47
C ASN A 99 -5.56 8.78 14.61
N ALA A 100 -5.85 9.17 15.84
CA ALA A 100 -6.36 10.51 16.11
C ALA A 100 -5.29 11.57 15.79
N SER A 101 -5.63 12.53 14.97
CA SER A 101 -4.81 13.69 14.57
C SER A 101 -3.52 13.40 13.81
N THR A 102 -2.72 12.43 14.23
CA THR A 102 -1.41 12.17 13.60
C THR A 102 -1.04 10.70 13.58
N ILE A 103 -0.45 10.24 12.47
CA ILE A 103 0.29 8.98 12.39
C ILE A 103 1.77 9.34 12.30
N ILE A 104 2.58 8.82 13.22
CA ILE A 104 4.03 8.97 13.22
C ILE A 104 4.65 7.58 13.24
N VAL A 105 5.40 7.25 12.21
CA VAL A 105 6.13 5.98 12.13
C VAL A 105 7.58 6.24 11.80
N ARG A 106 8.47 5.51 12.46
CA ARG A 106 9.91 5.57 12.21
C ARG A 106 10.41 4.19 11.83
N ILE A 107 11.00 4.11 10.65
CA ILE A 107 11.47 2.86 10.07
C ILE A 107 12.97 2.99 9.80
N THR A 108 13.72 1.97 10.22
CA THR A 108 15.15 1.84 9.94
C THR A 108 15.34 0.61 9.07
N PRO A 109 15.34 0.77 7.73
CA PRO A 109 15.33 -0.39 6.82
C PRO A 109 16.60 -1.25 6.89
N GLY A 110 17.73 -0.68 7.34
CA GLY A 110 19.03 -1.34 7.32
C GLY A 110 19.60 -1.60 5.92
N LEU A 111 18.92 -1.09 4.91
CA LEU A 111 19.26 -1.17 3.48
C LEU A 111 18.95 0.17 2.83
N VAL A 112 19.55 0.39 1.66
CA VAL A 112 19.25 1.58 0.88
C VAL A 112 17.80 1.56 0.41
N VAL A 113 17.08 2.65 0.72
CA VAL A 113 15.74 2.97 0.23
C VAL A 113 15.82 4.35 -0.39
N ASN A 114 15.33 4.52 -1.60
CA ASN A 114 15.33 5.79 -2.32
C ASN A 114 13.92 6.27 -2.69
N ALA A 115 12.89 5.51 -2.33
CA ALA A 115 11.51 5.89 -2.57
C ALA A 115 10.58 5.49 -1.44
N VAL A 116 9.58 6.33 -1.21
CA VAL A 116 8.42 6.09 -0.35
C VAL A 116 7.16 6.30 -1.16
N CYS A 117 6.25 5.36 -1.10
CA CYS A 117 4.92 5.49 -1.65
C CYS A 117 3.89 5.37 -0.53
N LEU A 118 2.98 6.32 -0.47
CA LEU A 118 1.84 6.34 0.45
C LEU A 118 0.57 6.32 -0.40
N LEU A 119 -0.31 5.37 -0.14
CA LEU A 119 -1.59 5.22 -0.84
C LEU A 119 -2.74 5.29 0.15
N GLY A 120 -3.87 5.82 -0.30
CA GLY A 120 -5.06 5.97 0.52
C GLY A 120 -4.83 6.86 1.76
N VAL A 121 -4.07 7.94 1.61
CA VAL A 121 -3.77 8.85 2.73
C VAL A 121 -4.91 9.82 2.93
N ALA A 122 -5.41 9.92 4.18
CA ALA A 122 -6.32 10.97 4.62
C ALA A 122 -5.64 11.83 5.68
N GLY A 123 -5.35 13.07 5.31
CA GLY A 123 -4.68 14.03 6.16
C GLY A 123 -4.58 15.41 5.52
N SER A 124 -4.04 16.37 6.24
CA SER A 124 -3.75 17.72 5.73
C SER A 124 -2.34 17.83 5.19
N THR A 125 -1.38 17.20 5.85
CA THR A 125 0.04 17.24 5.47
C THR A 125 0.72 15.90 5.72
N VAL A 126 1.70 15.58 4.88
CA VAL A 126 2.65 14.49 5.07
C VAL A 126 4.05 15.08 5.15
N ARG A 127 4.78 14.75 6.20
CA ARG A 127 6.20 15.07 6.33
C ARG A 127 7.01 13.79 6.27
N ILE A 128 8.02 13.78 5.43
CA ILE A 128 9.00 12.70 5.36
C ILE A 128 10.36 13.27 5.72
N ARG A 129 10.97 12.67 6.73
CA ARG A 129 12.27 13.04 7.23
C ARG A 129 13.18 11.82 7.22
N MET A 130 14.35 11.97 6.64
CA MET A 130 15.40 10.96 6.69
C MET A 130 16.57 11.49 7.49
N ASN A 131 16.99 10.74 8.49
CA ASN A 131 18.08 11.15 9.35
C ASN A 131 19.10 10.03 9.50
N ASP A 132 20.35 10.38 9.26
CA ASP A 132 21.48 9.50 9.51
C ASP A 132 22.20 9.87 10.82
N SER A 133 22.72 8.87 11.50
CA SER A 133 23.39 9.07 12.79
C SER A 133 24.66 9.91 12.70
N THR A 134 25.27 9.99 11.53
CA THR A 134 26.53 10.71 11.28
C THR A 134 26.29 12.07 10.66
N ASP A 135 25.45 12.12 9.62
CA ASP A 135 25.26 13.32 8.80
C ASP A 135 24.03 14.15 9.25
N GLY A 136 23.23 13.64 10.20
CA GLY A 136 22.03 14.31 10.70
C GLY A 136 20.87 14.22 9.73
N ASP A 137 20.07 15.28 9.60
CA ASP A 137 18.93 15.33 8.68
C ASP A 137 19.40 15.46 7.23
N VAL A 138 19.30 14.39 6.48
CA VAL A 138 19.72 14.32 5.07
C VAL A 138 18.57 14.57 4.10
N TYR A 139 17.33 14.47 4.58
CA TYR A 139 16.11 14.82 3.86
C TYR A 139 15.03 15.25 4.83
N ASP A 140 14.31 16.31 4.52
CA ASP A 140 13.15 16.77 5.30
C ASP A 140 12.22 17.56 4.37
N GLU A 141 11.11 16.95 4.00
CA GLU A 141 10.11 17.57 3.16
C GLU A 141 8.72 17.45 3.79
N THR A 142 7.94 18.52 3.69
CA THR A 142 6.54 18.56 4.11
C THR A 142 5.66 18.86 2.91
N ILE A 143 4.79 17.94 2.59
CA ILE A 143 3.88 18.01 1.45
C ILE A 143 2.47 18.31 1.96
N ASN A 144 1.83 19.30 1.37
CA ASN A 144 0.43 19.62 1.63
C ASN A 144 -0.45 18.74 0.74
N LEU A 145 -1.36 17.99 1.35
CA LEU A 145 -2.29 17.10 0.63
C LEU A 145 -3.50 17.82 0.04
N VAL A 146 -3.72 19.08 0.38
CA VAL A 146 -4.81 19.86 -0.21
C VAL A 146 -4.51 20.13 -1.68
N ALA A 147 -5.30 19.52 -2.57
CA ALA A 147 -5.18 19.76 -4.00
C ALA A 147 -5.74 21.17 -4.32
N THR A 148 -4.85 22.04 -4.80
CA THR A 148 -5.23 23.40 -5.24
C THR A 148 -5.43 23.49 -6.75
N SER A 149 -5.32 22.37 -7.46
CA SER A 149 -5.55 22.33 -8.90
C SER A 149 -6.98 22.69 -9.24
N GLY A 150 -7.16 23.63 -10.19
CA GLY A 150 -8.48 24.14 -10.59
C GLY A 150 -8.98 25.36 -9.81
N ILE A 151 -8.30 25.78 -8.75
CA ILE A 151 -8.64 27.00 -8.00
C ILE A 151 -7.95 28.21 -8.67
N ASN A 152 -8.62 28.80 -9.67
CA ASN A 152 -8.06 29.89 -10.46
C ASN A 152 -8.63 31.28 -10.09
N ASN A 153 -9.59 31.33 -9.18
CA ASN A 153 -10.24 32.58 -8.77
C ASN A 153 -10.82 32.48 -7.35
N TRP A 154 -11.17 33.63 -6.77
CA TRP A 154 -11.72 33.72 -5.41
C TRP A 154 -13.04 32.98 -5.23
N HIS A 155 -13.87 32.91 -6.28
CA HIS A 155 -15.12 32.14 -6.22
C HIS A 155 -14.84 30.66 -6.10
N ALA A 156 -13.93 30.12 -6.91
CA ALA A 156 -13.51 28.73 -6.81
C ALA A 156 -12.89 28.43 -5.42
N TYR A 157 -12.06 29.33 -4.91
CA TYR A 157 -11.46 29.17 -3.58
C TYR A 157 -12.48 29.03 -2.44
N TYR A 158 -13.59 29.78 -2.48
CA TYR A 158 -14.61 29.74 -1.41
C TYR A 158 -15.71 28.70 -1.62
N PHE A 159 -15.98 28.26 -2.85
CA PHE A 159 -17.14 27.47 -3.16
C PHE A 159 -16.82 26.10 -3.81
N THR A 160 -15.56 25.81 -4.12
CA THR A 160 -15.18 24.48 -4.60
C THR A 160 -14.89 23.58 -3.42
N ASP A 161 -15.38 22.35 -3.47
CA ASP A 161 -15.06 21.35 -2.47
C ASP A 161 -13.55 21.06 -2.46
N ILE A 162 -13.01 20.98 -1.27
CA ILE A 162 -11.58 20.68 -1.08
C ILE A 162 -11.38 19.20 -1.44
N THR A 163 -10.59 18.96 -2.49
CA THR A 163 -10.13 17.61 -2.83
C THR A 163 -8.75 17.36 -2.22
N LEU A 164 -8.56 16.18 -1.67
CA LEU A 164 -7.28 15.76 -1.11
C LEU A 164 -6.53 14.86 -2.09
N THR A 165 -5.22 14.99 -2.09
CA THR A 165 -4.30 14.04 -2.71
C THR A 165 -4.24 12.81 -1.81
N THR A 166 -4.65 11.66 -2.31
CA THR A 166 -4.67 10.41 -1.55
C THR A 166 -3.43 9.55 -1.80
N ASP A 167 -2.81 9.71 -2.96
CA ASP A 167 -1.70 8.90 -3.39
C ASP A 167 -0.46 9.78 -3.59
N LEU A 168 0.61 9.45 -2.90
CA LEU A 168 1.85 10.22 -2.87
C LEU A 168 3.05 9.31 -3.13
N VAL A 169 3.90 9.70 -4.07
CA VAL A 169 5.18 9.04 -4.33
C VAL A 169 6.31 10.05 -4.19
N ILE A 170 7.33 9.68 -3.42
CA ILE A 170 8.59 10.41 -3.28
C ILE A 170 9.68 9.44 -3.70
N ASN A 171 10.48 9.82 -4.70
CA ASN A 171 11.49 8.97 -5.32
C ASN A 171 12.89 9.59 -5.33
N ASP A 172 13.08 10.67 -4.59
CA ASP A 172 14.32 11.45 -4.52
C ASP A 172 15.04 11.34 -3.18
N LEU A 173 14.71 10.33 -2.37
CA LEU A 173 15.40 10.12 -1.11
C LEU A 173 16.89 9.78 -1.35
N PRO A 174 17.81 10.39 -0.60
CA PRO A 174 19.22 10.10 -0.72
C PRO A 174 19.56 8.67 -0.28
N SER A 175 20.56 8.09 -0.90
CA SER A 175 20.94 6.67 -0.71
C SER A 175 21.75 6.44 0.56
N TYR A 176 21.08 6.36 1.71
CA TYR A 176 21.67 6.03 3.00
C TYR A 176 21.16 4.65 3.47
N GLY A 177 22.07 3.72 3.78
CA GLY A 177 21.71 2.39 4.27
C GLY A 177 21.50 2.31 5.78
N THR A 178 21.97 3.31 6.54
CA THR A 178 21.95 3.37 8.01
C THR A 178 20.92 4.36 8.56
N ALA A 179 20.36 5.21 7.69
CA ALA A 179 19.41 6.23 8.08
C ALA A 179 18.05 5.64 8.46
N TYR A 180 17.37 6.29 9.40
CA TYR A 180 15.94 6.03 9.60
C TYR A 180 15.09 7.00 8.79
N ILE A 181 13.92 6.53 8.41
CA ILE A 181 12.89 7.31 7.72
C ILE A 181 11.74 7.50 8.70
N GLU A 182 11.39 8.75 8.97
CA GLU A 182 10.25 9.13 9.79
C GLU A 182 9.16 9.72 8.90
N ILE A 183 7.98 9.12 8.95
CA ILE A 183 6.81 9.56 8.20
C ILE A 183 5.80 10.09 9.20
N THR A 184 5.38 11.32 9.01
CA THR A 184 4.36 11.97 9.84
C THR A 184 3.20 12.41 8.98
N ILE A 185 2.03 11.81 9.17
CA ILE A 185 0.78 12.20 8.53
C ILE A 185 -0.01 12.99 9.56
N THR A 186 -0.36 14.23 9.25
CA THR A 186 -1.12 15.11 10.15
C THR A 186 -2.51 15.36 9.58
N SER A 187 -3.52 15.26 10.44
CA SER A 187 -4.91 15.55 10.12
C SER A 187 -5.54 16.45 11.17
N THR A 188 -6.57 17.19 10.82
CA THR A 188 -7.39 17.95 11.77
C THR A 188 -8.40 17.07 12.50
N THR A 189 -8.65 15.87 12.00
CA THR A 189 -9.58 14.88 12.55
C THR A 189 -8.84 13.56 12.78
N THR A 190 -9.13 12.56 11.98
CA THR A 190 -8.43 11.27 11.99
C THR A 190 -7.41 11.25 10.86
N ALA A 191 -6.19 10.85 11.13
CA ALA A 191 -5.19 10.55 10.13
C ALA A 191 -5.35 9.09 9.69
N GLU A 192 -5.29 8.84 8.38
CA GLU A 192 -5.46 7.52 7.80
C GLU A 192 -4.37 7.24 6.77
N CYS A 193 -3.97 5.98 6.67
CA CYS A 193 -3.07 5.50 5.64
C CYS A 193 -3.40 4.04 5.32
N GLU A 194 -3.67 3.75 4.05
CA GLU A 194 -3.95 2.39 3.60
C GLU A 194 -2.65 1.62 3.40
N LEU A 195 -1.72 2.16 2.60
CA LEU A 195 -0.44 1.50 2.32
C LEU A 195 0.72 2.47 2.44
N CYS A 196 1.77 2.04 3.12
CA CYS A 196 3.06 2.71 3.24
C CYS A 196 4.15 1.77 2.74
N ILE A 197 4.65 2.04 1.55
CA ILE A 197 5.63 1.20 0.87
C ILE A 197 6.95 1.95 0.77
N LEU A 198 7.97 1.39 1.37
CA LEU A 198 9.35 1.83 1.19
C LEU A 198 10.04 0.91 0.19
N GLY A 199 10.87 1.47 -0.67
CA GLY A 199 11.50 0.62 -1.68
C GLY A 199 12.61 1.28 -2.45
N VAL A 200 13.04 0.55 -3.48
CA VAL A 200 14.04 1.01 -4.44
C VAL A 200 13.39 1.17 -5.79
N THR A 201 13.56 2.35 -6.38
CA THR A 201 13.10 2.63 -7.73
C THR A 201 13.90 1.84 -8.76
N LYS A 202 13.20 1.32 -9.74
CA LYS A 202 13.77 0.71 -10.95
C LYS A 202 13.14 1.35 -12.16
N ASP A 203 13.94 1.96 -12.99
CA ASP A 203 13.49 2.52 -14.26
C ASP A 203 13.18 1.38 -15.23
N ILE A 204 12.03 1.49 -15.91
CA ILE A 204 11.63 0.56 -16.97
C ILE A 204 11.88 1.22 -18.33
N GLY A 205 11.73 2.55 -18.42
CA GLY A 205 11.88 3.28 -19.68
C GLY A 205 10.96 4.49 -19.75
N ARG A 206 10.78 5.01 -20.94
CA ARG A 206 10.01 6.25 -21.16
C ARG A 206 8.57 5.91 -21.49
N SER A 207 7.63 6.38 -20.67
CA SER A 207 6.18 6.30 -20.97
C SER A 207 5.86 7.03 -22.25
N GLN A 208 5.12 6.38 -23.13
CA GLN A 208 4.59 7.02 -24.33
C GLN A 208 3.24 7.69 -24.03
N TYR A 209 2.88 8.67 -24.89
CA TYR A 209 1.55 9.25 -24.85
C TYR A 209 0.52 8.23 -25.33
N GLY A 210 -0.68 8.25 -24.73
CA GLY A 210 -1.77 7.35 -25.10
C GLY A 210 -2.04 6.27 -24.05
N ALA A 211 -1.42 6.38 -22.86
CA ALA A 211 -1.75 5.52 -21.74
C ALA A 211 -3.25 5.59 -21.38
N ASN A 212 -3.87 4.42 -21.23
CA ASN A 212 -5.24 4.29 -20.76
C ASN A 212 -5.24 4.02 -19.27
N VAL A 213 -5.98 4.83 -18.52
CA VAL A 213 -6.20 4.63 -17.09
C VAL A 213 -7.68 4.40 -16.84
N GLY A 214 -8.00 3.36 -16.12
CA GLY A 214 -9.39 2.99 -15.82
C GLY A 214 -9.53 2.29 -14.48
N ILE A 215 -10.72 1.83 -14.23
CA ILE A 215 -11.03 1.01 -13.06
C ILE A 215 -11.72 -0.28 -13.49
N THR A 216 -11.48 -1.35 -12.76
CA THR A 216 -12.26 -2.57 -12.79
C THR A 216 -13.23 -2.52 -11.62
N ASP A 217 -14.51 -2.32 -11.89
CA ASP A 217 -15.58 -2.19 -10.88
C ASP A 217 -16.16 -3.58 -10.58
N TYR A 218 -16.07 -4.01 -9.33
CA TYR A 218 -16.61 -5.29 -8.86
C TYR A 218 -18.02 -5.17 -8.28
N SER A 219 -18.66 -3.99 -8.38
CA SER A 219 -20.03 -3.78 -7.93
C SER A 219 -21.03 -4.64 -8.69
N VAL A 220 -21.99 -5.21 -7.97
CA VAL A 220 -23.04 -6.03 -8.54
C VAL A 220 -24.20 -5.16 -8.97
N LYS A 221 -24.61 -5.27 -10.23
CA LYS A 221 -25.72 -4.54 -10.84
C LYS A 221 -26.73 -5.57 -11.35
N GLU A 222 -27.80 -5.80 -10.59
CA GLU A 222 -28.85 -6.77 -10.94
C GLU A 222 -30.16 -6.04 -11.24
N THR A 223 -30.81 -6.40 -12.34
CA THR A 223 -32.12 -5.88 -12.69
C THR A 223 -33.18 -6.97 -12.50
N ASP A 224 -34.21 -6.70 -11.71
CA ASP A 224 -35.31 -7.62 -11.48
C ASP A 224 -36.22 -7.76 -12.71
N ASP A 225 -37.14 -8.70 -12.70
CA ASP A 225 -38.09 -8.95 -13.79
C ASP A 225 -39.06 -7.75 -14.03
N TYR A 226 -39.10 -6.81 -13.10
CA TYR A 226 -39.94 -5.59 -13.20
C TYR A 226 -39.13 -4.38 -13.68
N GLY A 227 -37.88 -4.56 -14.06
CA GLY A 227 -37.00 -3.49 -14.55
C GLY A 227 -36.42 -2.60 -13.45
N ARG A 228 -36.46 -3.01 -12.18
CA ARG A 228 -35.79 -2.30 -11.08
C ARG A 228 -34.37 -2.77 -10.98
N THR A 229 -33.42 -1.82 -11.01
CA THR A 229 -32.02 -2.12 -10.85
C THR A 229 -31.62 -1.97 -9.37
N ASN A 230 -31.08 -3.05 -8.81
CA ASN A 230 -30.43 -3.06 -7.50
C ASN A 230 -28.92 -2.98 -7.73
N ILE A 231 -28.27 -2.02 -7.08
CA ILE A 231 -26.83 -1.79 -7.16
C ILE A 231 -26.23 -2.04 -5.78
N VAL A 232 -25.33 -3.02 -5.69
CA VAL A 232 -24.52 -3.28 -4.51
C VAL A 232 -23.11 -2.81 -4.83
N GLU A 233 -22.73 -1.68 -4.28
CA GLU A 233 -21.39 -1.10 -4.43
C GLU A 233 -20.36 -2.02 -3.76
N ARG A 234 -19.25 -2.29 -4.46
CA ARG A 234 -18.10 -3.03 -3.98
C ARG A 234 -16.83 -2.27 -4.32
N SER A 235 -15.70 -2.76 -3.85
CA SER A 235 -14.39 -2.19 -4.17
C SER A 235 -14.13 -2.20 -5.68
N PHE A 236 -13.18 -1.40 -6.10
CA PHE A 236 -12.69 -1.37 -7.49
C PHE A 236 -11.16 -1.46 -7.50
N ALA A 237 -10.60 -2.04 -8.54
CA ALA A 237 -9.16 -2.03 -8.80
C ALA A 237 -8.81 -0.97 -9.84
N LYS A 238 -7.72 -0.23 -9.64
CA LYS A 238 -7.17 0.66 -10.68
C LYS A 238 -6.56 -0.20 -11.80
N ARG A 239 -6.69 0.24 -13.04
CA ARG A 239 -6.10 -0.40 -14.22
C ARG A 239 -5.37 0.61 -15.07
N MET A 240 -4.23 0.23 -15.61
CA MET A 240 -3.45 1.06 -16.53
C MET A 240 -2.90 0.19 -17.66
N ASP A 241 -3.15 0.63 -18.89
CA ASP A 241 -2.54 0.08 -20.11
C ASP A 241 -1.59 1.15 -20.65
N ILE A 242 -0.30 0.83 -20.74
CA ILE A 242 0.74 1.81 -21.09
C ILE A 242 1.81 1.21 -21.99
N ASP A 243 2.20 1.98 -22.99
CA ASP A 243 3.34 1.67 -23.85
C ASP A 243 4.59 2.41 -23.35
N VAL A 244 5.69 1.67 -23.28
CA VAL A 244 6.97 2.15 -22.76
C VAL A 244 8.04 1.96 -23.83
N GLN A 245 8.75 3.02 -24.11
CA GLN A 245 9.92 2.98 -24.99
C GLN A 245 11.15 2.58 -24.18
N LEU A 246 11.82 1.52 -24.62
CA LEU A 246 13.04 0.97 -24.03
C LEU A 246 14.24 1.25 -24.92
N ASP A 247 15.38 1.53 -24.32
CA ASP A 247 16.63 1.48 -25.06
C ASP A 247 17.00 0.01 -25.39
N ALA A 248 17.48 -0.24 -26.59
CA ALA A 248 17.78 -1.60 -27.06
C ALA A 248 18.78 -2.34 -26.14
N THR A 249 19.67 -1.62 -25.47
CA THR A 249 20.65 -2.18 -24.51
C THR A 249 20.03 -2.59 -23.19
N GLU A 250 18.86 -2.06 -22.83
CA GLU A 250 18.18 -2.31 -21.57
C GLU A 250 17.04 -3.34 -21.69
N THR A 251 16.67 -3.70 -22.93
CA THR A 251 15.54 -4.59 -23.21
C THR A 251 15.62 -5.91 -22.45
N ASP A 252 16.77 -6.59 -22.46
CA ASP A 252 16.94 -7.86 -21.76
C ASP A 252 16.89 -7.70 -20.23
N SER A 253 17.41 -6.58 -19.73
CA SER A 253 17.39 -6.28 -18.30
C SER A 253 15.97 -6.03 -17.79
N VAL A 254 15.17 -5.28 -18.57
CA VAL A 254 13.77 -5.01 -18.26
C VAL A 254 12.94 -6.28 -18.37
N HIS A 255 13.14 -7.08 -19.43
CA HIS A 255 12.46 -8.38 -19.56
C HIS A 255 12.74 -9.29 -18.38
N LYS A 256 14.00 -9.38 -17.93
CA LYS A 256 14.37 -10.17 -16.75
C LYS A 256 13.72 -9.62 -15.49
N LEU A 257 13.75 -8.30 -15.29
CA LEU A 257 13.14 -7.63 -14.14
C LEU A 257 11.62 -7.93 -14.07
N LEU A 258 10.90 -7.77 -15.19
CA LEU A 258 9.47 -8.07 -15.26
C LEU A 258 9.21 -9.56 -14.99
N SER A 259 10.02 -10.46 -15.53
CA SER A 259 9.88 -11.90 -15.28
C SER A 259 10.08 -12.28 -13.81
N GLU A 260 10.96 -11.57 -13.08
CA GLU A 260 11.18 -11.74 -11.64
C GLU A 260 9.99 -11.23 -10.81
N LEU A 261 9.31 -10.20 -11.30
CA LEU A 261 8.18 -9.55 -10.61
C LEU A 261 6.82 -10.22 -10.88
N ARG A 262 6.78 -11.31 -11.64
CA ARG A 262 5.54 -12.06 -11.85
C ARG A 262 4.93 -12.47 -10.50
N ALA A 263 3.67 -12.20 -10.31
CA ALA A 263 2.92 -12.50 -9.08
C ALA A 263 3.49 -11.83 -7.80
N THR A 264 4.27 -10.75 -7.95
CA THR A 264 4.75 -9.95 -6.84
C THR A 264 4.17 -8.55 -6.97
N PRO A 265 3.36 -8.08 -6.00
CA PRO A 265 2.84 -6.72 -6.04
C PRO A 265 3.98 -5.70 -5.91
N VAL A 266 3.95 -4.69 -6.78
CA VAL A 266 4.89 -3.55 -6.75
C VAL A 266 4.13 -2.27 -7.02
N VAL A 267 4.73 -1.13 -6.70
CA VAL A 267 4.17 0.16 -7.10
C VAL A 267 4.62 0.48 -8.51
N TRP A 268 3.65 0.67 -9.38
CA TRP A 268 3.84 1.12 -10.77
C TRP A 268 3.58 2.61 -10.84
N VAL A 269 4.50 3.35 -11.41
CA VAL A 269 4.37 4.80 -11.62
C VAL A 269 4.54 5.09 -13.11
N GLY A 270 3.43 5.35 -13.77
CA GLY A 270 3.40 5.69 -15.18
C GLY A 270 3.95 7.10 -15.43
N SER A 271 3.55 8.05 -14.56
CA SER A 271 3.99 9.44 -14.59
C SER A 271 3.83 10.07 -13.21
N ASP A 272 4.78 10.90 -12.79
CA ASP A 272 4.72 11.66 -11.54
C ASP A 272 3.67 12.80 -11.59
N LEU A 273 3.17 13.14 -12.78
CA LEU A 273 2.20 14.20 -12.97
C LEU A 273 0.76 13.78 -12.66
N PHE A 274 0.47 12.48 -12.71
CA PHE A 274 -0.89 11.98 -12.60
C PHE A 274 -1.01 10.89 -11.54
N GLN A 275 -1.72 11.17 -10.46
CA GLN A 275 -1.99 10.20 -9.39
C GLN A 275 -2.72 8.94 -9.88
N SER A 276 -3.56 9.08 -10.92
CA SER A 276 -4.25 7.95 -11.54
C SER A 276 -3.32 6.91 -12.16
N THR A 277 -2.06 7.27 -12.43
CA THR A 277 -1.03 6.36 -12.96
C THR A 277 -0.16 5.74 -11.88
N ILE A 278 -0.46 5.99 -10.61
CA ILE A 278 0.17 5.35 -9.46
C ILE A 278 -0.70 4.17 -9.04
N ILE A 279 -0.18 2.97 -9.21
CA ILE A 279 -0.92 1.72 -8.96
C ILE A 279 -0.04 0.77 -8.16
N TYR A 280 -0.56 0.29 -7.02
CA TYR A 280 0.02 -0.84 -6.32
C TYR A 280 -0.67 -2.12 -6.80
N GLY A 281 0.09 -2.99 -7.46
CA GLY A 281 -0.49 -4.18 -8.06
C GLY A 281 0.53 -4.98 -8.87
N TYR A 282 0.04 -5.79 -9.78
CA TYR A 282 0.81 -6.65 -10.64
C TYR A 282 0.52 -6.36 -12.11
N PHE A 283 1.41 -6.75 -12.99
CA PHE A 283 1.09 -6.75 -14.41
C PHE A 283 0.33 -8.03 -14.79
N ARG A 284 -0.69 -7.89 -15.62
CA ARG A 284 -1.44 -9.03 -16.20
C ARG A 284 -0.70 -9.64 -17.37
N ASP A 285 -0.21 -8.76 -18.23
CA ASP A 285 0.52 -9.13 -19.45
C ASP A 285 1.55 -8.09 -19.80
N PHE A 286 2.61 -8.52 -20.48
CA PHE A 286 3.57 -7.62 -21.07
C PHE A 286 4.12 -8.21 -22.36
N ASP A 287 4.27 -7.38 -23.37
CA ASP A 287 4.88 -7.71 -24.64
C ASP A 287 6.03 -6.76 -24.94
N VAL A 288 7.17 -7.31 -25.36
CA VAL A 288 8.30 -6.51 -25.80
C VAL A 288 8.50 -6.72 -27.31
N VAL A 289 8.25 -5.67 -28.07
CA VAL A 289 8.44 -5.64 -29.51
C VAL A 289 9.80 -5.02 -29.85
N ILE A 290 10.72 -5.81 -30.37
CA ILE A 290 12.00 -5.33 -30.85
C ILE A 290 11.79 -4.81 -32.30
N ALA A 291 11.30 -3.57 -32.42
CA ALA A 291 10.85 -3.02 -33.69
C ALA A 291 11.99 -2.47 -34.55
N SER A 292 12.96 -1.83 -33.89
CA SER A 292 14.11 -1.24 -34.63
C SER A 292 15.27 -0.94 -33.68
N TYR A 293 16.45 -0.85 -34.22
CA TYR A 293 17.58 -0.26 -33.51
C TYR A 293 17.49 1.29 -33.63
N PRO A 294 17.57 2.07 -32.54
CA PRO A 294 18.08 1.71 -31.19
C PRO A 294 17.02 1.48 -30.09
N TRP A 295 15.74 1.34 -30.36
CA TRP A 295 14.70 1.15 -29.35
C TRP A 295 13.79 -0.03 -29.57
N SER A 296 13.24 -0.48 -28.46
CA SER A 296 12.17 -1.46 -28.38
C SER A 296 10.93 -0.84 -27.76
N GLU A 297 9.77 -1.39 -28.03
CA GLU A 297 8.51 -0.99 -27.42
C GLU A 297 8.04 -2.10 -26.49
N CYS A 298 7.64 -1.73 -25.28
CA CYS A 298 7.06 -2.62 -24.30
C CYS A 298 5.63 -2.16 -24.00
N SER A 299 4.67 -3.02 -24.23
CA SER A 299 3.28 -2.79 -23.83
C SER A 299 3.02 -3.50 -22.51
N LEU A 300 2.43 -2.81 -21.56
CA LEU A 300 2.17 -3.28 -20.20
C LEU A 300 0.69 -3.09 -19.83
N GLU A 301 0.06 -4.17 -19.39
CA GLU A 301 -1.27 -4.15 -18.78
C GLU A 301 -1.13 -4.36 -17.27
N ILE A 302 -1.46 -3.34 -16.48
CA ILE A 302 -1.26 -3.30 -15.04
C ILE A 302 -2.62 -3.31 -14.35
N GLU A 303 -2.77 -4.18 -13.35
CA GLU A 303 -3.96 -4.28 -12.51
C GLU A 303 -3.59 -4.06 -11.06
N GLY A 304 -4.31 -3.14 -10.40
CA GLY A 304 -4.14 -2.84 -8.98
C GLY A 304 -4.74 -3.91 -8.09
N LEU A 305 -4.22 -4.00 -6.89
CA LEU A 305 -4.88 -4.70 -5.79
C LEU A 305 -6.05 -3.85 -5.27
N ILE A 306 -7.05 -4.51 -4.74
CA ILE A 306 -8.27 -3.89 -4.22
C ILE A 306 -8.03 -3.47 -2.77
#